data_d65a0101420a5cfcc1b099565101e2e5
#
_entry.id   d65a0101420a5cfcc1b099565101e2e5
#
_cell.length_a   1.000
_cell.length_b   1.000
_cell.length_c   1.000
_cell.angle_alpha   90.00
_cell.angle_beta   90.00
_cell.angle_gamma   90.00
#
_symmetry.space_group_name_H-M   'P 1'
#
loop_
_entity.id
_entity.type
_entity.pdbx_description
1 polymer ?
#
loop_
_entity_poly.entity_id
_entity_poly.type
_entity_poly.pdbx_seq_one_letter_code
_entity_poly.pdbx_strand_id
1 'polypeptide(L)'
;MKNNLEMALKISSELIKYCHHHGATYFDTKLIEGSDALTLIIHSYHVELSDFQMENLVKNLKAPRQGDVENDYWELIGDSEDFSELMLVGISCDEAEIEFNDNVITLKLIRKY
;
A
#
# COMPACT_ATOMS: atom_id res chain seq x y z
N MET A 1 -19.14 -6.32 -10.25
CA MET A 1 -18.70 -6.66 -8.90
C MET A 1 -17.20 -6.50 -8.81
N LYS A 2 -16.73 -5.87 -7.76
CA LYS A 2 -15.30 -5.67 -7.58
C LYS A 2 -14.60 -6.94 -7.17
N ASN A 3 -13.44 -7.14 -7.73
CA ASN A 3 -12.56 -8.22 -7.33
C ASN A 3 -11.58 -7.68 -6.28
N ASN A 4 -11.77 -8.07 -5.02
CA ASN A 4 -10.91 -7.59 -3.94
C ASN A 4 -9.46 -8.07 -4.10
N LEU A 5 -9.26 -9.23 -4.67
CA LEU A 5 -7.92 -9.72 -4.94
C LEU A 5 -7.21 -8.84 -5.98
N GLU A 6 -7.91 -8.48 -7.06
CA GLU A 6 -7.35 -7.59 -8.07
C GLU A 6 -6.95 -6.25 -7.46
N MET A 7 -7.80 -5.70 -6.60
CA MET A 7 -7.50 -4.45 -5.92
C MET A 7 -6.26 -4.60 -5.03
N ALA A 8 -6.17 -5.71 -4.30
CA ALA A 8 -5.02 -5.98 -3.44
C ALA A 8 -3.73 -6.09 -4.23
N LEU A 9 -3.78 -6.67 -5.42
CA LEU A 9 -2.60 -6.76 -6.28
C LEU A 9 -2.16 -5.38 -6.77
N LYS A 10 -3.10 -4.51 -7.08
CA LYS A 10 -2.78 -3.12 -7.44
C LYS A 10 -2.15 -2.37 -6.28
N ILE A 11 -2.71 -2.53 -5.09
CA ILE A 11 -2.18 -1.92 -3.87
C ILE A 11 -0.75 -2.41 -3.62
N SER A 12 -0.56 -3.72 -3.71
CA SER A 12 0.75 -4.34 -3.51
C SER A 12 1.78 -3.79 -4.50
N SER A 13 1.39 -3.67 -5.77
CA SER A 13 2.26 -3.13 -6.80
C SER A 13 2.70 -1.70 -6.48
N GLU A 14 1.77 -0.84 -6.05
CA GLU A 14 2.10 0.54 -5.72
C GLU A 14 3.03 0.63 -4.51
N LEU A 15 2.82 -0.19 -3.51
CA LEU A 15 3.67 -0.19 -2.32
C LEU A 15 5.07 -0.72 -2.63
N ILE A 16 5.18 -1.74 -3.43
CA ILE A 16 6.48 -2.28 -3.84
C ILE A 16 7.24 -1.24 -4.65
N LYS A 17 6.57 -0.56 -5.58
CA LYS A 17 7.18 0.52 -6.36
C LYS A 17 7.68 1.64 -5.45
N TYR A 18 6.90 2.02 -4.47
CA TYR A 18 7.29 3.06 -3.53
C TYR A 18 8.55 2.67 -2.76
N CYS A 19 8.56 1.46 -2.20
CA CYS A 19 9.71 0.99 -1.44
C CYS A 19 10.95 0.85 -2.31
N HIS A 20 10.78 0.37 -3.54
CA HIS A 20 11.88 0.27 -4.49
C HIS A 20 12.45 1.65 -4.82
N HIS A 21 11.60 2.64 -4.98
CA HIS A 21 12.02 4.01 -5.23
C HIS A 21 12.88 4.55 -4.08
N HIS A 22 12.66 4.07 -2.88
CA HIS A 22 13.41 4.47 -1.69
C HIS A 22 14.51 3.47 -1.31
N GLY A 23 14.97 2.68 -2.24
CA GLY A 23 16.18 1.86 -2.08
C GLY A 23 15.96 0.39 -1.81
N ALA A 24 14.72 -0.06 -1.64
CA ALA A 24 14.46 -1.46 -1.34
C ALA A 24 14.90 -2.38 -2.48
N THR A 25 15.56 -3.47 -2.11
CA THR A 25 16.01 -4.49 -3.07
C THR A 25 15.51 -5.88 -2.73
N TYR A 26 14.85 -6.04 -1.58
CA TYR A 26 14.33 -7.33 -1.15
C TYR A 26 12.94 -7.10 -0.56
N PHE A 27 11.96 -7.88 -1.03
CA PHE A 27 10.57 -7.75 -0.63
C PHE A 27 10.03 -9.10 -0.19
N ASP A 28 9.29 -9.11 0.91
CA ASP A 28 8.57 -10.28 1.38
C ASP A 28 7.11 -9.87 1.49
N THR A 29 6.26 -10.47 0.68
CA THR A 29 4.85 -10.09 0.59
C THR A 29 3.95 -11.26 0.94
N LYS A 30 2.97 -11.01 1.82
CA LYS A 30 1.96 -11.99 2.19
C LYS A 30 0.59 -11.42 1.89
N LEU A 31 -0.24 -12.21 1.23
CA LEU A 31 -1.61 -11.83 0.91
C LEU A 31 -2.53 -12.91 1.46
N ILE A 32 -3.41 -12.53 2.37
CA ILE A 32 -4.27 -13.48 3.06
C ILE A 32 -5.73 -13.11 2.80
N GLU A 33 -6.46 -14.01 2.16
CA GLU A 33 -7.88 -13.84 1.95
C GLU A 33 -8.64 -14.48 3.10
N GLY A 34 -9.18 -13.65 3.98
CA GLY A 34 -10.00 -14.12 5.08
C GLY A 34 -11.49 -14.12 4.73
N SER A 35 -12.33 -14.48 5.68
CA SER A 35 -13.77 -14.50 5.47
C SER A 35 -14.38 -13.10 5.37
N ASP A 36 -13.86 -12.16 6.12
CA ASP A 36 -14.42 -10.81 6.20
C ASP A 36 -13.54 -9.74 5.58
N ALA A 37 -12.28 -10.03 5.40
CA ALA A 37 -11.33 -9.03 4.94
C ALA A 37 -10.13 -9.69 4.28
N LEU A 38 -9.44 -8.88 3.50
CA LEU A 38 -8.19 -9.27 2.88
C LEU A 38 -7.07 -8.53 3.60
N THR A 39 -6.00 -9.24 3.96
CA THR A 39 -4.85 -8.66 4.65
C THR A 39 -3.62 -8.75 3.76
N LEU A 40 -2.94 -7.63 3.62
CA LEU A 40 -1.70 -7.54 2.85
C LEU A 40 -0.59 -7.13 3.79
N ILE A 41 0.49 -7.90 3.82
CA ILE A 41 1.66 -7.59 4.65
C ILE A 41 2.89 -7.55 3.75
N ILE A 42 3.60 -6.44 3.78
CA ILE A 42 4.82 -6.27 2.98
C ILE A 42 5.97 -5.90 3.91
N HIS A 43 7.05 -6.66 3.81
CA HIS A 43 8.31 -6.31 4.44
C HIS A 43 9.28 -5.93 3.33
N SER A 44 9.86 -4.74 3.40
CA SER A 44 10.84 -4.28 2.41
C SER A 44 12.13 -3.91 3.12
N TYR A 45 13.23 -4.37 2.58
CA TYR A 45 14.55 -4.28 3.21
C TYR A 45 15.42 -3.27 2.46
N HIS A 46 16.30 -2.60 3.21
CA HIS A 46 17.22 -1.58 2.68
C HIS A 46 16.51 -0.30 2.26
N VAL A 47 15.40 0.02 2.93
CA VAL A 47 14.62 1.22 2.65
C VAL A 47 15.25 2.41 3.36
N GLU A 48 15.37 3.53 2.68
CA GLU A 48 15.85 4.78 3.25
C GLU A 48 14.74 5.82 3.17
N LEU A 49 14.29 6.27 4.35
CA LEU A 49 13.25 7.28 4.47
C LEU A 49 13.65 8.30 5.51
N SER A 50 13.52 9.58 5.18
CA SER A 50 13.66 10.65 6.16
C SER A 50 12.43 10.68 7.05
N ASP A 51 12.52 11.41 8.16
CA ASP A 51 11.37 11.58 9.07
C ASP A 51 10.19 12.20 8.34
N PHE A 52 10.46 13.19 7.50
CA PHE A 52 9.41 13.83 6.70
C PHE A 52 8.74 12.85 5.74
N GLN A 53 9.54 12.03 5.07
CA GLN A 53 9.02 11.03 4.14
C GLN A 53 8.18 9.99 4.88
N MET A 54 8.63 9.59 6.06
CA MET A 54 7.89 8.64 6.88
C MET A 54 6.56 9.21 7.35
N GLU A 55 6.54 10.47 7.79
CA GLU A 55 5.31 11.13 8.17
C GLU A 55 4.33 11.20 7.01
N ASN A 56 4.83 11.53 5.83
CA ASN A 56 4.00 11.63 4.63
C ASN A 56 3.42 10.26 4.24
N LEU A 57 4.22 9.22 4.35
CA LEU A 57 3.77 7.86 4.06
C LEU A 57 2.63 7.47 4.99
N VAL A 58 2.80 7.67 6.30
CA VAL A 58 1.78 7.33 7.31
C VAL A 58 0.50 8.12 7.04
N LYS A 59 0.62 9.41 6.78
CA LYS A 59 -0.54 10.27 6.52
C LYS A 59 -1.35 9.77 5.33
N ASN A 60 -0.67 9.42 4.25
CA ASN A 60 -1.36 8.95 3.04
C ASN A 60 -1.99 7.58 3.22
N LEU A 61 -1.28 6.66 3.87
CA LEU A 61 -1.80 5.30 4.05
C LEU A 61 -2.93 5.23 5.06
N LYS A 62 -3.01 6.18 5.98
CA LYS A 62 -4.09 6.22 6.98
C LYS A 62 -5.25 7.10 6.56
N ALA A 63 -5.30 7.54 5.31
CA ALA A 63 -6.45 8.27 4.79
C ALA A 63 -7.70 7.38 4.88
N PRO A 64 -8.87 7.96 5.20
CA PRO A 64 -10.10 7.17 5.30
C PRO A 64 -10.47 6.53 3.97
N ARG A 65 -11.01 5.32 4.03
CA ARG A 65 -11.43 4.60 2.84
C ARG A 65 -12.58 5.33 2.15
N GLN A 66 -12.51 5.42 0.82
CA GLN A 66 -13.51 6.06 -0.01
C GLN A 66 -13.96 5.10 -1.10
N GLY A 67 -14.74 4.10 -0.71
CA GLY A 67 -15.15 3.02 -1.61
C GLY A 67 -15.87 3.47 -2.86
N ASP A 68 -16.58 4.61 -2.78
CA ASP A 68 -17.38 5.11 -3.90
C ASP A 68 -16.53 5.54 -5.09
N VAL A 69 -15.30 5.98 -4.84
CA VAL A 69 -14.46 6.58 -5.89
C VAL A 69 -13.18 5.81 -6.16
N GLU A 70 -12.87 4.79 -5.36
CA GLU A 70 -11.58 4.11 -5.50
C GLU A 70 -11.35 3.49 -6.87
N ASN A 71 -12.39 2.90 -7.47
CA ASN A 71 -12.25 2.28 -8.80
C ASN A 71 -11.93 3.31 -9.87
N ASP A 72 -12.60 4.47 -9.82
CA ASP A 72 -12.37 5.52 -10.81
C ASP A 72 -10.95 6.02 -10.76
N TYR A 73 -10.42 6.21 -9.57
CA TYR A 73 -9.03 6.65 -9.41
C TYR A 73 -8.04 5.60 -9.92
N TRP A 74 -8.28 4.33 -9.62
CA TRP A 74 -7.38 3.28 -10.10
C TRP A 74 -7.38 3.16 -11.62
N GLU A 75 -8.52 3.39 -12.27
CA GLU A 75 -8.57 3.38 -13.72
C GLU A 75 -7.79 4.53 -14.33
N LEU A 76 -7.82 5.71 -13.70
CA LEU A 76 -7.15 6.89 -14.22
C LEU A 76 -5.62 6.80 -14.12
N ILE A 77 -5.09 6.19 -13.07
CA ILE A 77 -3.66 6.23 -12.81
C ILE A 77 -2.99 4.87 -12.73
N GLY A 78 -3.76 3.80 -12.94
CA GLY A 78 -3.27 2.44 -12.75
C GLY A 78 -2.05 2.06 -13.57
N ASP A 79 -1.81 2.76 -14.67
CA ASP A 79 -0.70 2.47 -15.56
C ASP A 79 0.47 3.43 -15.40
N SER A 80 0.41 4.34 -14.44
CA SER A 80 1.50 5.27 -14.20
C SER A 80 2.71 4.52 -13.66
N GLU A 81 3.87 4.77 -14.24
CA GLU A 81 5.12 4.15 -13.81
C GLU A 81 6.04 5.10 -13.07
N ASP A 82 5.71 6.36 -13.06
CA ASP A 82 6.61 7.39 -12.53
C ASP A 82 6.75 7.38 -11.02
N PHE A 83 5.67 7.11 -10.31
CA PHE A 83 5.70 7.06 -8.85
C PHE A 83 4.45 6.37 -8.34
N SER A 84 4.49 5.96 -7.07
CA SER A 84 3.35 5.31 -6.44
C SER A 84 2.32 6.35 -5.97
N GLU A 85 1.06 5.96 -6.00
CA GLU A 85 -0.04 6.79 -5.54
C GLU A 85 -0.48 6.36 -4.15
N LEU A 86 0.27 6.81 -3.15
CA LEU A 86 0.06 6.40 -1.77
C LEU A 86 -1.33 6.74 -1.22
N MET A 87 -1.84 7.92 -1.55
CA MET A 87 -3.16 8.31 -1.09
C MET A 87 -4.22 7.37 -1.64
N LEU A 88 -4.06 6.95 -2.89
CA LEU A 88 -4.99 6.02 -3.51
C LEU A 88 -5.00 4.68 -2.78
N VAL A 89 -3.82 4.21 -2.35
CA VAL A 89 -3.72 3.02 -1.54
C VAL A 89 -4.49 3.21 -0.24
N GLY A 90 -4.29 4.35 0.42
CA GLY A 90 -4.95 4.66 1.70
C GLY A 90 -6.47 4.63 1.60
N ILE A 91 -7.03 5.29 0.58
CA ILE A 91 -8.50 5.33 0.44
C ILE A 91 -9.09 4.00 0.04
N SER A 92 -8.25 3.04 -0.35
CA SER A 92 -8.68 1.70 -0.75
C SER A 92 -8.62 0.68 0.39
N CYS A 93 -8.16 1.09 1.57
CA CYS A 93 -8.00 0.20 2.71
C CYS A 93 -8.73 0.73 3.93
N ASP A 94 -9.18 -0.19 4.79
CA ASP A 94 -9.88 0.17 6.03
C ASP A 94 -8.92 0.45 7.16
N GLU A 95 -7.77 -0.25 7.17
CA GLU A 95 -6.77 -0.10 8.22
C GLU A 95 -5.37 -0.18 7.62
N ALA A 96 -4.44 0.54 8.21
CA ALA A 96 -3.04 0.49 7.82
C ALA A 96 -2.16 0.62 9.06
N GLU A 97 -1.16 -0.26 9.15
CA GLU A 97 -0.15 -0.23 10.19
C GLU A 97 1.22 -0.13 9.51
N ILE A 98 2.02 0.80 9.95
CA ILE A 98 3.33 1.06 9.35
C ILE A 98 4.40 1.05 10.44
N GLU A 99 5.44 0.26 10.26
CA GLU A 99 6.60 0.24 11.15
C GLU A 99 7.86 0.39 10.31
N PHE A 100 8.81 1.16 10.82
CA PHE A 100 10.08 1.37 10.13
C PHE A 100 11.21 1.31 11.14
N ASN A 101 12.03 0.24 11.09
CA ASN A 101 13.14 0.02 12.00
C ASN A 101 14.32 -0.58 11.24
N ASP A 102 15.52 -0.07 11.49
CA ASP A 102 16.75 -0.62 10.92
C ASP A 102 16.68 -0.78 9.40
N ASN A 103 16.14 0.22 8.73
CA ASN A 103 15.99 0.24 7.27
C ASN A 103 15.07 -0.86 6.73
N VAL A 104 14.24 -1.43 7.58
CA VAL A 104 13.19 -2.38 7.18
C VAL A 104 11.84 -1.73 7.44
N ILE A 105 11.02 -1.66 6.41
CA ILE A 105 9.66 -1.16 6.57
C ILE A 105 8.67 -2.33 6.51
N THR A 106 7.73 -2.31 7.45
CA THR A 106 6.65 -3.29 7.48
C THR A 106 5.33 -2.56 7.29
N LEU A 107 4.60 -2.96 6.26
CA LEU A 107 3.31 -2.38 5.93
C LEU A 107 2.25 -3.47 6.04
N LYS A 108 1.23 -3.22 6.88
CA LYS A 108 0.10 -4.14 7.01
C LYS A 108 -1.17 -3.37 6.70
N LEU A 109 -1.87 -3.82 5.68
CA LEU A 109 -3.10 -3.17 5.24
C LEU A 109 -4.25 -4.17 5.26
N ILE A 110 -5.42 -3.68 5.68
CA ILE A 110 -6.61 -4.52 5.78
C ILE A 110 -7.70 -3.86 4.93
N ARG A 111 -8.26 -4.64 4.03
CA ARG A 111 -9.36 -4.21 3.18
C ARG A 111 -10.57 -5.11 3.47
N LYS A 112 -11.60 -4.55 4.07
CA LYS A 112 -12.84 -5.28 4.36
C LYS A 112 -13.69 -5.42 3.10
N TYR A 113 -14.36 -6.54 3.01
CA TYR A 113 -15.24 -6.84 1.87
C TYR A 113 -16.50 -6.02 1.89
#